data_4b2b95f5c678c6919abfead700040fc5
#
_entry.id   4b2b95f5c678c6919abfead700040fc5
#
_cell.length_a   1.000
_cell.length_b   1.000
_cell.length_c   1.000
_cell.angle_alpha   90.00
_cell.angle_beta   90.00
_cell.angle_gamma   90.00
#
_symmetry.space_group_name_H-M   'P 1'
#
loop_
_entity.id
_entity.type
_entity.pdbx_description
1 polymer ?
#
loop_
_entity_poly.entity_id
_entity_poly.type
_entity_poly.pdbx_seq_one_letter_code
_entity_poly.pdbx_strand_id
1 'polypeptide(L)'
;MNIKKNFIKVLGKKYRLDNTTTHNIWSTQVSNLEWCERYFKIMNRHPYHDETNQYVVIGNLEHAVFESFAQKTKSQWLNTNSFNESDLEKTYEIIDKIIEIELGFALENYAQFGNYIEHVIPSLKNRLRILARRQLNEAIELLKKGLSVKDITEKILPWAVERPLYSQKLHLAGRPDFIYRHKGKVIIVDLKSHNDTEDAFNHSAQHFLQLLTYSVMYEEVFNEKVSEVQIFYTKNLKTSSIKVNKALKDKAVEQILKARSFSTHEDIPPKLSGDEAHKCDYCYIRERCFATEDYEPEPDDEVTFTIRGRFE
;
A
#
# COMPACT_ATOMS: atom_id res chain seq x y z
N MET A 1 -6.78 17.72 -38.22
CA MET A 1 -7.13 17.80 -36.80
C MET A 1 -5.87 18.18 -36.03
N ASN A 2 -5.77 19.42 -35.51
CA ASN A 2 -4.58 19.87 -34.79
C ASN A 2 -4.59 19.28 -33.40
N ILE A 3 -3.81 18.21 -33.19
CA ILE A 3 -3.61 17.62 -31.84
C ILE A 3 -2.78 18.63 -31.05
N LYS A 4 -3.44 19.40 -30.19
CA LYS A 4 -2.73 20.24 -29.21
C LYS A 4 -1.87 19.31 -28.36
N LYS A 5 -0.54 19.41 -28.54
CA LYS A 5 0.41 18.69 -27.70
C LYS A 5 0.30 19.22 -26.27
N ASN A 6 -0.41 18.50 -25.41
CA ASN A 6 -0.50 18.86 -24.02
C ASN A 6 0.76 18.40 -23.29
N PHE A 7 1.29 19.26 -22.44
CA PHE A 7 2.44 18.95 -21.60
C PHE A 7 2.08 19.24 -20.15
N ILE A 8 2.57 18.38 -19.25
CA ILE A 8 2.53 18.65 -17.82
C ILE A 8 3.95 18.82 -17.28
N LYS A 9 4.10 19.62 -16.24
CA LYS A 9 5.36 19.77 -15.51
C LYS A 9 5.22 19.06 -14.15
N VAL A 10 6.00 18.00 -13.95
CA VAL A 10 6.01 17.21 -12.72
C VAL A 10 7.42 17.24 -12.15
N LEU A 11 7.57 17.57 -10.87
CA LEU A 11 8.85 17.65 -10.17
C LEU A 11 9.95 18.43 -10.96
N GLY A 12 9.53 19.49 -11.64
CA GLY A 12 10.43 20.35 -12.43
C GLY A 12 10.69 19.90 -13.87
N LYS A 13 10.38 18.67 -14.26
CA LYS A 13 10.55 18.13 -15.61
C LYS A 13 9.25 18.21 -16.41
N LYS A 14 9.34 18.46 -17.72
CA LYS A 14 8.20 18.56 -18.64
C LYS A 14 7.98 17.21 -19.33
N TYR A 15 6.75 16.71 -19.27
CA TYR A 15 6.34 15.44 -19.90
C TYR A 15 5.23 15.72 -20.91
N ARG A 16 5.21 14.94 -21.98
CA ARG A 16 4.13 14.98 -22.98
C ARG A 16 2.97 14.11 -22.49
N LEU A 17 1.75 14.65 -22.67
CA LEU A 17 0.50 13.92 -22.48
C LEU A 17 -0.07 13.57 -23.84
N ASP A 18 -0.15 12.29 -24.16
CA ASP A 18 -0.68 11.87 -25.46
C ASP A 18 -2.21 11.77 -25.48
N ASN A 19 -2.86 11.55 -24.33
CA ASN A 19 -4.31 11.63 -24.16
C ASN A 19 -4.68 12.20 -22.80
N THR A 20 -5.78 12.95 -22.73
CA THR A 20 -6.31 13.49 -21.49
C THR A 20 -7.43 12.59 -20.98
N THR A 21 -7.11 11.63 -20.11
CA THR A 21 -8.15 10.99 -19.33
C THR A 21 -8.59 11.93 -18.22
N THR A 22 -9.89 12.06 -18.03
CA THR A 22 -10.50 12.75 -16.89
C THR A 22 -10.60 11.85 -15.67
N HIS A 23 -10.40 10.53 -15.85
CA HIS A 23 -10.49 9.56 -14.78
C HIS A 23 -9.20 9.48 -13.97
N ASN A 24 -9.36 9.36 -12.66
CA ASN A 24 -8.25 9.10 -11.77
C ASN A 24 -7.81 7.64 -11.91
N ILE A 25 -6.50 7.43 -11.91
CA ILE A 25 -5.91 6.10 -11.76
C ILE A 25 -5.36 5.94 -10.34
N TRP A 26 -5.29 4.72 -9.85
CA TRP A 26 -4.73 4.40 -8.56
C TRP A 26 -3.26 3.96 -8.68
N SER A 27 -2.45 4.25 -7.67
CA SER A 27 -1.05 3.82 -7.62
C SER A 27 -0.87 2.31 -7.78
N THR A 28 -1.80 1.52 -7.25
CA THR A 28 -1.84 0.07 -7.46
C THR A 28 -2.09 -0.31 -8.93
N GLN A 29 -2.88 0.47 -9.65
CA GLN A 29 -3.08 0.23 -11.08
C GLN A 29 -1.81 0.50 -11.89
N VAL A 30 -1.00 1.51 -11.52
CA VAL A 30 0.29 1.76 -12.16
C VAL A 30 1.23 0.56 -11.99
N SER A 31 1.29 -0.02 -10.80
CA SER A 31 2.09 -1.21 -10.54
C SER A 31 1.55 -2.46 -11.24
N ASN A 32 0.23 -2.57 -11.37
CA ASN A 32 -0.41 -3.66 -12.10
C ASN A 32 -0.10 -3.64 -13.60
N LEU A 33 0.02 -2.45 -14.20
CA LEU A 33 0.44 -2.31 -15.59
C LEU A 33 1.86 -2.85 -15.83
N GLU A 34 2.78 -2.59 -14.89
CA GLU A 34 4.16 -3.12 -14.94
C GLU A 34 4.18 -4.65 -14.80
N TRP A 35 3.25 -5.21 -14.02
CA TRP A 35 3.10 -6.64 -13.87
C TRP A 35 2.60 -7.32 -15.15
N CYS A 36 1.45 -6.83 -15.67
CA CYS A 36 0.81 -7.38 -16.87
C CYS A 36 -0.20 -6.38 -17.45
N GLU A 37 0.00 -5.98 -18.70
CA GLU A 37 -0.90 -5.03 -19.39
C GLU A 37 -2.33 -5.56 -19.53
N ARG A 38 -2.49 -6.86 -19.80
CA ARG A 38 -3.81 -7.52 -19.90
C ARG A 38 -4.53 -7.53 -18.55
N TYR A 39 -3.81 -7.84 -17.46
CA TYR A 39 -4.32 -7.76 -16.10
C TYR A 39 -4.84 -6.36 -15.78
N PHE A 40 -4.02 -5.34 -16.05
CA PHE A 40 -4.42 -3.93 -15.87
C PHE A 40 -5.72 -3.61 -16.60
N LYS A 41 -5.87 -4.05 -17.86
CA LYS A 41 -7.08 -3.79 -18.66
C LYS A 41 -8.32 -4.48 -18.13
N ILE A 42 -8.22 -5.74 -17.79
CA ILE A 42 -9.34 -6.52 -17.25
C ILE A 42 -9.80 -5.92 -15.92
N MET A 43 -8.85 -5.59 -15.03
CA MET A 43 -9.17 -5.02 -13.72
C MET A 43 -9.74 -3.61 -13.78
N ASN A 44 -9.34 -2.80 -14.76
CA ASN A 44 -9.89 -1.45 -14.94
C ASN A 44 -11.32 -1.46 -15.53
N ARG A 45 -11.63 -2.42 -16.40
CA ARG A 45 -12.99 -2.56 -16.96
C ARG A 45 -13.97 -3.19 -15.97
N HIS A 46 -13.46 -4.12 -15.19
CA HIS A 46 -14.24 -4.93 -14.27
C HIS A 46 -13.47 -5.09 -12.97
N PRO A 47 -13.55 -4.10 -12.05
CA PRO A 47 -12.91 -4.23 -10.74
C PRO A 47 -13.42 -5.49 -10.06
N TYR A 48 -12.56 -6.48 -9.96
CA TYR A 48 -12.87 -7.73 -9.30
C TYR A 48 -12.37 -7.66 -7.87
N HIS A 49 -13.29 -7.65 -6.93
CA HIS A 49 -12.98 -7.91 -5.54
C HIS A 49 -13.14 -9.40 -5.32
N ASP A 50 -12.01 -10.13 -5.28
CA ASP A 50 -12.03 -11.54 -4.93
C ASP A 50 -12.28 -11.70 -3.43
N GLU A 51 -13.53 -11.45 -3.03
CA GLU A 51 -14.00 -11.73 -1.67
C GLU A 51 -13.96 -13.23 -1.35
N THR A 52 -13.67 -14.06 -2.36
CA THR A 52 -13.58 -15.51 -2.24
C THR A 52 -12.17 -16.00 -1.93
N ASN A 53 -11.16 -15.13 -1.94
CA ASN A 53 -9.78 -15.51 -1.70
C ASN A 53 -9.36 -15.27 -0.24
N GLN A 54 -9.17 -16.37 0.50
CA GLN A 54 -8.72 -16.34 1.89
C GLN A 54 -7.43 -15.54 2.12
N TYR A 55 -6.50 -15.53 1.17
CA TYR A 55 -5.23 -14.82 1.30
C TYR A 55 -5.42 -13.30 1.25
N VAL A 56 -6.36 -12.82 0.44
CA VAL A 56 -6.73 -11.40 0.39
C VAL A 56 -7.39 -10.98 1.69
N VAL A 57 -8.32 -11.79 2.22
CA VAL A 57 -8.99 -11.52 3.50
C VAL A 57 -7.98 -11.47 4.66
N ILE A 58 -7.08 -12.44 4.74
CA ILE A 58 -6.01 -12.45 5.76
C ILE A 58 -5.07 -11.24 5.57
N GLY A 59 -4.69 -10.91 4.35
CA GLY A 59 -3.88 -9.74 4.06
C GLY A 59 -4.53 -8.45 4.55
N ASN A 60 -5.81 -8.24 4.24
CA ASN A 60 -6.58 -7.09 4.69
C ASN A 60 -6.70 -7.02 6.21
N LEU A 61 -6.92 -8.16 6.89
CA LEU A 61 -6.92 -8.24 8.34
C LEU A 61 -5.57 -7.86 8.93
N GLU A 62 -4.46 -8.38 8.39
CA GLU A 62 -3.11 -8.03 8.85
C GLU A 62 -2.85 -6.53 8.69
N HIS A 63 -3.17 -5.93 7.55
CA HIS A 63 -3.04 -4.47 7.34
C HIS A 63 -3.84 -3.70 8.39
N ALA A 64 -5.14 -3.98 8.53
CA ALA A 64 -6.01 -3.30 9.49
C ALA A 64 -5.46 -3.37 10.94
N VAL A 65 -4.95 -4.54 11.34
CA VAL A 65 -4.38 -4.73 12.67
C VAL A 65 -3.08 -3.95 12.87
N PHE A 66 -2.14 -3.96 11.89
CA PHE A 66 -0.88 -3.21 11.99
C PHE A 66 -1.11 -1.69 11.98
N GLU A 67 -2.06 -1.22 11.17
CA GLU A 67 -2.45 0.20 11.09
C GLU A 67 -3.10 0.68 12.40
N SER A 68 -4.08 -0.07 12.91
CA SER A 68 -4.72 0.20 14.19
C SER A 68 -3.71 0.19 15.34
N PHE A 69 -2.76 -0.76 15.32
CA PHE A 69 -1.68 -0.83 16.30
C PHE A 69 -0.79 0.42 16.25
N ALA A 70 -0.35 0.85 15.07
CA ALA A 70 0.49 2.04 14.93
C ALA A 70 -0.23 3.30 15.42
N GLN A 71 -1.51 3.48 15.10
CA GLN A 71 -2.33 4.63 15.53
C GLN A 71 -2.53 4.65 17.05
N LYS A 72 -2.94 3.53 17.65
CA LYS A 72 -3.21 3.42 19.09
C LYS A 72 -1.95 3.57 19.91
N THR A 73 -0.85 2.93 19.50
CA THR A 73 0.46 3.07 20.17
C THR A 73 0.95 4.52 20.09
N LYS A 74 0.81 5.19 18.96
CA LYS A 74 1.17 6.60 18.82
C LYS A 74 0.36 7.48 19.77
N SER A 75 -0.95 7.28 19.84
CA SER A 75 -1.81 8.01 20.77
C SER A 75 -1.41 7.79 22.22
N GLN A 76 -1.10 6.55 22.61
CA GLN A 76 -0.61 6.22 23.95
C GLN A 76 0.72 6.95 24.26
N TRP A 77 1.68 6.89 23.35
CA TRP A 77 3.01 7.48 23.54
C TRP A 77 2.97 9.00 23.64
N LEU A 78 2.14 9.67 22.87
CA LEU A 78 1.97 11.12 22.95
C LEU A 78 1.36 11.60 24.27
N ASN A 79 0.71 10.69 25.01
CA ASN A 79 0.10 10.97 26.32
C ASN A 79 1.00 10.50 27.49
N THR A 80 2.21 10.02 27.25
CA THR A 80 3.17 9.65 28.30
C THR A 80 4.26 10.72 28.46
N ASN A 81 4.83 10.79 29.65
CA ASN A 81 5.98 11.68 29.95
C ASN A 81 7.31 10.96 29.90
N SER A 82 7.32 9.65 29.92
CA SER A 82 8.54 8.82 29.84
C SER A 82 8.18 7.42 29.33
N PHE A 83 9.19 6.63 28.99
CA PHE A 83 9.06 5.24 28.61
C PHE A 83 9.70 4.34 29.66
N ASN A 84 9.00 3.30 30.05
CA ASN A 84 9.47 2.27 30.98
C ASN A 84 8.89 0.89 30.63
N GLU A 85 9.36 -0.17 31.29
CA GLU A 85 8.94 -1.53 30.99
C GLU A 85 7.43 -1.80 31.27
N SER A 86 6.82 -1.05 32.21
CA SER A 86 5.38 -1.22 32.48
C SER A 86 4.49 -0.73 31.32
N ASP A 87 5.01 0.06 30.40
CA ASP A 87 4.27 0.48 29.21
C ASP A 87 4.12 -0.66 28.20
N LEU A 88 4.92 -1.73 28.34
CA LEU A 88 4.78 -2.91 27.50
C LEU A 88 3.47 -3.67 27.78
N GLU A 89 3.09 -3.82 29.05
CA GLU A 89 1.83 -4.47 29.43
C GLU A 89 0.63 -3.69 28.90
N LYS A 90 0.63 -2.37 29.03
CA LYS A 90 -0.41 -1.49 28.44
C LYS A 90 -0.49 -1.65 26.93
N THR A 91 0.65 -1.77 26.27
CA THR A 91 0.71 -1.98 24.81
C THR A 91 0.17 -3.37 24.43
N TYR A 92 0.40 -4.39 25.25
CA TYR A 92 -0.17 -5.71 25.02
C TYR A 92 -1.71 -5.72 25.18
N GLU A 93 -2.24 -5.00 26.15
CA GLU A 93 -3.69 -4.80 26.28
C GLU A 93 -4.30 -4.11 25.05
N ILE A 94 -3.59 -3.13 24.50
CA ILE A 94 -3.99 -2.47 23.24
C ILE A 94 -4.01 -3.47 22.09
N ILE A 95 -2.97 -4.31 21.95
CA ILE A 95 -2.91 -5.35 20.92
C ILE A 95 -4.09 -6.30 21.04
N ASP A 96 -4.39 -6.77 22.25
CA ASP A 96 -5.49 -7.71 22.47
C ASP A 96 -6.84 -7.11 22.08
N LYS A 97 -7.11 -5.86 22.44
CA LYS A 97 -8.32 -5.12 22.04
C LYS A 97 -8.42 -4.88 20.53
N ILE A 98 -7.31 -4.54 19.88
CA ILE A 98 -7.29 -4.34 18.43
C ILE A 98 -7.62 -5.65 17.71
N ILE A 99 -6.99 -6.74 18.13
CA ILE A 99 -7.23 -8.06 17.53
C ILE A 99 -8.70 -8.45 17.70
N GLU A 100 -9.27 -8.26 18.88
CA GLU A 100 -10.69 -8.55 19.15
C GLU A 100 -11.62 -7.77 18.19
N ILE A 101 -11.38 -6.47 18.03
CA ILE A 101 -12.18 -5.61 17.16
C ILE A 101 -12.03 -6.00 15.68
N GLU A 102 -10.81 -6.10 15.19
CA GLU A 102 -10.55 -6.38 13.76
C GLU A 102 -10.93 -7.84 13.41
N LEU A 103 -10.76 -8.78 14.34
CA LEU A 103 -11.24 -10.15 14.19
C LEU A 103 -12.76 -10.20 14.11
N GLY A 104 -13.46 -9.51 15.03
CA GLY A 104 -14.92 -9.44 15.03
C GLY A 104 -15.44 -8.92 13.69
N PHE A 105 -14.86 -7.83 13.19
CA PHE A 105 -15.19 -7.27 11.89
C PHE A 105 -14.91 -8.24 10.73
N ALA A 106 -13.76 -8.93 10.74
CA ALA A 106 -13.40 -9.89 9.70
C ALA A 106 -14.35 -11.09 9.69
N LEU A 107 -14.71 -11.63 10.86
CA LEU A 107 -15.64 -12.75 10.96
C LEU A 107 -17.06 -12.36 10.55
N GLU A 108 -17.51 -11.15 10.86
CA GLU A 108 -18.82 -10.65 10.45
C GLU A 108 -18.94 -10.52 8.92
N ASN A 109 -17.87 -10.04 8.25
CA ASN A 109 -17.91 -9.80 6.81
C ASN A 109 -17.45 -10.99 5.96
N TYR A 110 -16.69 -11.93 6.53
CA TYR A 110 -16.05 -13.03 5.82
C TYR A 110 -16.20 -14.37 6.57
N ALA A 111 -17.40 -14.65 7.08
CA ALA A 111 -17.68 -15.84 7.90
C ALA A 111 -17.27 -17.16 7.25
N GLN A 112 -17.33 -17.26 5.91
CA GLN A 112 -16.89 -18.43 5.14
C GLN A 112 -15.40 -18.77 5.33
N PHE A 113 -14.59 -17.80 5.76
CA PHE A 113 -13.16 -17.97 6.04
C PHE A 113 -12.82 -18.02 7.52
N GLY A 114 -13.81 -18.14 8.41
CA GLY A 114 -13.64 -18.06 9.87
C GLY A 114 -12.48 -18.93 10.39
N ASN A 115 -12.41 -20.19 10.00
CA ASN A 115 -11.32 -21.09 10.42
C ASN A 115 -9.92 -20.59 10.02
N TYR A 116 -9.78 -20.01 8.81
CA TYR A 116 -8.49 -19.48 8.35
C TYR A 116 -8.14 -18.19 9.09
N ILE A 117 -9.13 -17.31 9.30
CA ILE A 117 -8.96 -16.05 10.04
C ILE A 117 -8.51 -16.38 11.47
N GLU A 118 -9.21 -17.25 12.19
CA GLU A 118 -8.86 -17.63 13.56
C GLU A 118 -7.49 -18.29 13.68
N HIS A 119 -7.11 -19.09 12.67
CA HIS A 119 -5.82 -19.77 12.65
C HIS A 119 -4.62 -18.82 12.63
N VAL A 120 -4.74 -17.65 11.98
CA VAL A 120 -3.63 -16.69 11.86
C VAL A 120 -3.47 -15.80 13.09
N ILE A 121 -4.49 -15.66 13.93
CA ILE A 121 -4.51 -14.73 15.08
C ILE A 121 -3.37 -14.94 16.07
N PRO A 122 -3.06 -16.18 16.54
CA PRO A 122 -1.96 -16.36 17.50
C PRO A 122 -0.61 -15.88 16.97
N SER A 123 -0.33 -16.17 15.69
CA SER A 123 0.89 -15.73 15.03
C SER A 123 0.92 -14.19 14.87
N LEU A 124 -0.17 -13.59 14.45
CA LEU A 124 -0.32 -12.15 14.29
C LEU A 124 -0.10 -11.43 15.63
N LYS A 125 -0.76 -11.89 16.69
CA LYS A 125 -0.60 -11.36 18.05
C LYS A 125 0.86 -11.44 18.53
N ASN A 126 1.53 -12.56 18.30
CA ASN A 126 2.94 -12.74 18.68
C ASN A 126 3.85 -11.75 17.91
N ARG A 127 3.64 -11.58 16.61
CA ARG A 127 4.41 -10.62 15.78
C ARG A 127 4.24 -9.20 16.27
N LEU A 128 3.03 -8.77 16.60
CA LEU A 128 2.79 -7.43 17.16
C LEU A 128 3.46 -7.23 18.51
N ARG A 129 3.44 -8.26 19.40
CA ARG A 129 4.13 -8.20 20.69
C ARG A 129 5.64 -8.08 20.53
N ILE A 130 6.22 -8.80 19.56
CA ILE A 130 7.65 -8.66 19.23
C ILE A 130 7.95 -7.24 18.71
N LEU A 131 7.11 -6.72 17.82
CA LEU A 131 7.27 -5.35 17.28
C LEU A 131 7.15 -4.30 18.39
N ALA A 132 6.13 -4.41 19.25
CA ALA A 132 5.92 -3.52 20.38
C ALA A 132 7.14 -3.48 21.32
N ARG A 133 7.68 -4.65 21.67
CA ARG A 133 8.88 -4.75 22.51
C ARG A 133 10.10 -4.08 21.85
N ARG A 134 10.31 -4.31 20.55
CA ARG A 134 11.42 -3.68 19.82
C ARG A 134 11.29 -2.16 19.82
N GLN A 135 10.09 -1.64 19.52
CA GLN A 135 9.81 -0.20 19.51
C GLN A 135 10.00 0.43 20.89
N LEU A 136 9.49 -0.21 21.95
CA LEU A 136 9.64 0.31 23.32
C LEU A 136 11.11 0.30 23.76
N ASN A 137 11.86 -0.77 23.49
CA ASN A 137 13.29 -0.82 23.81
C ASN A 137 14.07 0.28 23.08
N GLU A 138 13.78 0.52 21.78
CA GLU A 138 14.38 1.63 21.05
C GLU A 138 13.99 2.97 21.67
N ALA A 139 12.74 3.15 22.07
CA ALA A 139 12.26 4.37 22.71
C ALA A 139 13.00 4.66 24.04
N ILE A 140 13.16 3.64 24.88
CA ILE A 140 13.92 3.76 26.14
C ILE A 140 15.38 4.14 25.88
N GLU A 141 16.03 3.51 24.91
CA GLU A 141 17.42 3.85 24.55
C GLU A 141 17.56 5.27 23.99
N LEU A 142 16.59 5.75 23.22
CA LEU A 142 16.59 7.12 22.71
C LEU A 142 16.32 8.13 23.83
N LEU A 143 15.47 7.80 24.80
CA LEU A 143 15.23 8.63 25.98
C LEU A 143 16.49 8.77 26.83
N LYS A 144 17.24 7.68 27.05
CA LYS A 144 18.56 7.71 27.73
C LYS A 144 19.57 8.62 27.01
N LYS A 145 19.45 8.76 25.68
CA LYS A 145 20.26 9.68 24.87
C LYS A 145 19.77 11.13 24.88
N GLY A 146 18.74 11.43 25.67
CA GLY A 146 18.24 12.78 25.89
C GLY A 146 17.24 13.28 24.84
N LEU A 147 16.68 12.38 24.00
CA LEU A 147 15.62 12.78 23.11
C LEU A 147 14.30 12.97 23.89
N SER A 148 13.48 13.93 23.46
CA SER A 148 12.13 14.09 24.03
C SER A 148 11.21 12.93 23.60
N VAL A 149 10.19 12.65 24.43
CA VAL A 149 9.14 11.66 24.09
C VAL A 149 8.53 11.96 22.73
N LYS A 150 8.27 13.23 22.42
CA LYS A 150 7.72 13.66 21.14
C LYS A 150 8.66 13.30 19.97
N ASP A 151 9.95 13.66 20.07
CA ASP A 151 10.94 13.33 19.02
C ASP A 151 11.08 11.82 18.82
N ILE A 152 11.00 11.04 19.91
CA ILE A 152 11.05 9.57 19.88
C ILE A 152 9.84 9.01 19.17
N THR A 153 8.64 9.49 19.53
CA THR A 153 7.38 9.06 18.92
C THR A 153 7.36 9.35 17.41
N GLU A 154 7.78 10.57 17.02
CA GLU A 154 7.87 10.95 15.60
C GLU A 154 8.92 10.16 14.82
N LYS A 155 9.95 9.66 15.48
CA LYS A 155 11.00 8.86 14.86
C LYS A 155 10.60 7.40 14.67
N ILE A 156 9.94 6.80 15.67
CA ILE A 156 9.64 5.36 15.71
C ILE A 156 8.28 5.03 15.10
N LEU A 157 7.29 5.91 15.27
CA LEU A 157 5.92 5.68 14.83
C LEU A 157 5.55 6.55 13.63
N PRO A 158 4.67 6.09 12.73
CA PRO A 158 4.34 6.82 11.52
C PRO A 158 3.70 8.18 11.85
N TRP A 159 4.05 9.19 11.07
CA TRP A 159 3.39 10.49 11.09
C TRP A 159 1.93 10.38 10.67
N ALA A 160 1.67 9.60 9.61
CA ALA A 160 0.34 9.31 9.12
C ALA A 160 0.19 7.83 8.76
N VAL A 161 -1.01 7.31 8.95
CA VAL A 161 -1.45 5.95 8.64
C VAL A 161 -2.59 6.08 7.63
N GLU A 162 -2.54 5.31 6.55
CA GLU A 162 -3.55 5.26 5.48
C GLU A 162 -4.01 6.65 4.98
N ARG A 163 -3.08 7.59 4.90
CA ARG A 163 -3.42 8.94 4.47
C ARG A 163 -3.73 9.00 2.97
N PRO A 164 -4.94 9.39 2.56
CA PRO A 164 -5.25 9.55 1.16
C PRO A 164 -4.37 10.64 0.53
N LEU A 165 -3.77 10.34 -0.60
CA LEU A 165 -3.03 11.26 -1.44
C LEU A 165 -3.75 11.38 -2.78
N TYR A 166 -3.83 12.60 -3.29
CA TYR A 166 -4.40 12.88 -4.58
C TYR A 166 -3.60 13.96 -5.31
N SER A 167 -3.06 13.61 -6.46
CA SER A 167 -2.41 14.57 -7.37
C SER A 167 -3.38 14.94 -8.50
N GLN A 168 -3.94 16.14 -8.43
CA GLN A 168 -4.78 16.68 -9.52
C GLN A 168 -4.04 16.72 -10.86
N LYS A 169 -2.77 17.06 -10.83
CA LYS A 169 -1.93 17.20 -12.00
C LYS A 169 -1.68 15.86 -12.71
N LEU A 170 -1.50 14.80 -11.94
CA LEU A 170 -1.27 13.46 -12.47
C LEU A 170 -2.57 12.67 -12.65
N HIS A 171 -3.70 13.18 -12.15
CA HIS A 171 -4.95 12.42 -12.00
C HIS A 171 -4.70 11.06 -11.35
N LEU A 172 -3.95 11.08 -10.25
CA LEU A 172 -3.46 9.90 -9.56
C LEU A 172 -3.91 9.95 -8.10
N ALA A 173 -4.52 8.88 -7.66
CA ALA A 173 -4.92 8.66 -6.28
C ALA A 173 -4.14 7.51 -5.66
N GLY A 174 -4.00 7.52 -4.34
CA GLY A 174 -3.40 6.42 -3.62
C GLY A 174 -3.42 6.64 -2.12
N ARG A 175 -3.14 5.59 -1.38
CA ARG A 175 -3.20 5.59 0.08
C ARG A 175 -2.07 4.70 0.60
N PRO A 176 -0.87 5.29 0.88
CA PRO A 176 0.21 4.55 1.49
C PRO A 176 -0.16 4.12 2.91
N ASP A 177 0.23 2.92 3.33
CA ASP A 177 -0.09 2.39 4.64
C ASP A 177 0.54 3.27 5.73
N PHE A 178 1.84 3.58 5.62
CA PHE A 178 2.51 4.46 6.58
C PHE A 178 3.33 5.55 5.90
N ILE A 179 3.33 6.73 6.52
CA ILE A 179 4.25 7.82 6.19
C ILE A 179 4.98 8.19 7.48
N TYR A 180 6.30 8.07 7.48
CA TYR A 180 7.17 8.56 8.56
C TYR A 180 7.72 9.92 8.18
N ARG A 181 7.77 10.82 9.16
CA ARG A 181 8.28 12.19 8.98
C ARG A 181 9.03 12.63 10.23
N HIS A 182 10.33 12.70 10.14
CA HIS A 182 11.16 13.12 11.25
C HIS A 182 12.36 13.94 10.76
N LYS A 183 12.55 15.16 11.29
CA LYS A 183 13.68 16.06 10.98
C LYS A 183 13.94 16.26 9.49
N GLY A 184 12.87 16.48 8.71
CA GLY A 184 12.95 16.68 7.26
C GLY A 184 13.19 15.41 6.43
N LYS A 185 13.30 14.24 7.07
CA LYS A 185 13.34 12.94 6.40
C LYS A 185 11.92 12.39 6.27
N VAL A 186 11.50 12.09 5.06
CA VAL A 186 10.21 11.45 4.76
C VAL A 186 10.47 10.04 4.25
N ILE A 187 9.79 9.05 4.82
CA ILE A 187 9.82 7.65 4.40
C ILE A 187 8.39 7.21 4.17
N ILE A 188 8.12 6.60 3.01
CA ILE A 188 6.81 5.99 2.69
C ILE A 188 6.96 4.49 2.80
N VAL A 189 6.03 3.85 3.49
CA VAL A 189 6.04 2.40 3.75
C VAL A 189 4.75 1.77 3.26
N ASP A 190 4.88 0.62 2.64
CA ASP A 190 3.80 -0.26 2.23
C ASP A 190 3.95 -1.59 2.97
N LEU A 191 2.85 -2.10 3.52
CA LEU A 191 2.81 -3.36 4.24
C LEU A 191 2.61 -4.52 3.27
N LYS A 192 3.26 -5.64 3.52
CA LYS A 192 3.01 -6.87 2.76
C LYS A 192 2.86 -8.06 3.72
N SER A 193 1.78 -8.81 3.55
CA SER A 193 1.39 -9.95 4.40
C SER A 193 2.07 -11.27 4.00
N HIS A 194 3.27 -11.21 3.43
CA HIS A 194 4.11 -12.37 3.09
C HIS A 194 5.57 -12.15 3.54
N ASN A 195 6.46 -13.07 3.22
CA ASN A 195 7.88 -12.96 3.58
C ASN A 195 8.67 -12.17 2.53
N ASP A 196 9.77 -11.55 2.96
CA ASP A 196 10.69 -10.84 2.07
C ASP A 196 11.29 -11.74 0.96
N THR A 197 11.51 -13.01 1.25
CA THR A 197 12.03 -13.98 0.28
C THR A 197 11.05 -14.33 -0.82
N GLU A 198 9.75 -14.40 -0.51
CA GLU A 198 8.68 -14.62 -1.48
C GLU A 198 8.56 -13.43 -2.43
N ASP A 199 8.66 -12.22 -1.90
CA ASP A 199 8.54 -10.99 -2.67
C ASP A 199 9.74 -10.76 -3.59
N ALA A 200 10.96 -10.99 -3.09
CA ALA A 200 12.18 -10.87 -3.88
C ALA A 200 12.15 -11.72 -5.16
N PHE A 201 11.41 -12.82 -5.14
CA PHE A 201 11.29 -13.72 -6.28
C PHE A 201 10.23 -13.27 -7.30
N ASN A 202 9.13 -12.70 -6.84
CA ASN A 202 7.92 -12.56 -7.67
C ASN A 202 7.48 -11.12 -7.93
N HIS A 203 7.58 -10.20 -6.95
CA HIS A 203 6.84 -8.94 -6.98
C HIS A 203 7.61 -7.69 -6.54
N SER A 204 8.85 -7.79 -6.07
CA SER A 204 9.55 -6.66 -5.45
C SER A 204 9.63 -5.41 -6.35
N ALA A 205 9.84 -5.57 -7.64
CA ALA A 205 9.89 -4.46 -8.59
C ALA A 205 8.54 -3.73 -8.69
N GLN A 206 7.44 -4.50 -8.72
CA GLN A 206 6.07 -3.98 -8.76
C GLN A 206 5.74 -3.20 -7.47
N HIS A 207 6.09 -3.76 -6.31
CA HIS A 207 5.84 -3.11 -5.02
C HIS A 207 6.66 -1.83 -4.86
N PHE A 208 7.93 -1.82 -5.27
CA PHE A 208 8.73 -0.62 -5.27
C PHE A 208 8.21 0.44 -6.25
N LEU A 209 7.67 0.04 -7.41
CA LEU A 209 7.04 0.98 -8.32
C LEU A 209 5.81 1.64 -7.68
N GLN A 210 4.95 0.88 -6.99
CA GLN A 210 3.83 1.43 -6.23
C GLN A 210 4.29 2.48 -5.21
N LEU A 211 5.32 2.18 -4.44
CA LEU A 211 5.91 3.09 -3.45
C LEU A 211 6.52 4.34 -4.09
N LEU A 212 7.21 4.19 -5.23
CA LEU A 212 7.75 5.32 -5.99
C LEU A 212 6.63 6.21 -6.53
N THR A 213 5.51 5.62 -6.92
CA THR A 213 4.30 6.35 -7.32
C THR A 213 3.74 7.16 -6.16
N TYR A 214 3.66 6.59 -4.95
CA TYR A 214 3.32 7.34 -3.74
C TYR A 214 4.31 8.47 -3.45
N SER A 215 5.62 8.25 -3.68
CA SER A 215 6.62 9.29 -3.44
C SER A 215 6.45 10.50 -4.36
N VAL A 216 6.12 10.25 -5.63
CA VAL A 216 5.82 11.32 -6.61
C VAL A 216 4.58 12.11 -6.19
N MET A 217 3.50 11.41 -5.77
CA MET A 217 2.29 12.07 -5.28
C MET A 217 2.55 12.88 -4.01
N TYR A 218 3.27 12.32 -3.05
CA TYR A 218 3.60 13.01 -1.80
C TYR A 218 4.36 14.30 -2.05
N GLU A 219 5.42 14.25 -2.88
CA GLU A 219 6.22 15.42 -3.23
C GLU A 219 5.39 16.49 -3.98
N GLU A 220 4.43 16.07 -4.80
CA GLU A 220 3.53 16.97 -5.50
C GLU A 220 2.54 17.68 -4.55
N VAL A 221 2.00 16.92 -3.58
CA VAL A 221 0.98 17.41 -2.64
C VAL A 221 1.59 18.27 -1.53
N PHE A 222 2.73 17.85 -0.97
CA PHE A 222 3.32 18.49 0.22
C PHE A 222 4.52 19.38 -0.09
N ASN A 223 5.03 19.35 -1.32
CA ASN A 223 6.27 20.05 -1.72
C ASN A 223 7.47 19.68 -0.83
N GLU A 224 7.49 18.43 -0.32
CA GLU A 224 8.56 17.88 0.50
C GLU A 224 9.16 16.65 -0.18
N LYS A 225 10.48 16.49 -0.11
CA LYS A 225 11.18 15.37 -0.74
C LYS A 225 11.03 14.08 0.08
N VAL A 226 10.64 13.01 -0.59
CA VAL A 226 10.72 11.66 -0.05
C VAL A 226 12.16 11.16 -0.17
N SER A 227 12.74 10.76 0.95
CA SER A 227 14.13 10.29 1.01
C SER A 227 14.27 8.79 0.73
N GLU A 228 13.26 8.01 1.11
CA GLU A 228 13.31 6.56 1.08
C GLU A 228 11.91 5.99 0.97
N VAL A 229 11.77 4.85 0.31
CA VAL A 229 10.56 4.04 0.32
C VAL A 229 10.87 2.65 0.82
N GLN A 230 9.93 2.03 1.55
CA GLN A 230 10.14 0.78 2.24
C GLN A 230 8.97 -0.17 2.06
N ILE A 231 9.25 -1.45 1.90
CA ILE A 231 8.29 -2.54 2.04
C ILE A 231 8.51 -3.15 3.42
N PHE A 232 7.47 -3.19 4.24
CA PHE A 232 7.50 -3.86 5.54
C PHE A 232 6.74 -5.17 5.47
N TYR A 233 7.45 -6.28 5.67
CA TYR A 233 6.90 -7.62 5.61
C TYR A 233 6.38 -8.03 6.99
N THR A 234 5.07 -8.13 7.11
CA THR A 234 4.42 -8.39 8.41
C THR A 234 4.70 -9.79 8.96
N LYS A 235 4.93 -10.79 8.10
CA LYS A 235 5.19 -12.18 8.55
C LYS A 235 6.51 -12.35 9.29
N ASN A 236 7.56 -11.67 8.87
CA ASN A 236 8.89 -11.81 9.47
C ASN A 236 9.43 -10.52 10.09
N LEU A 237 8.65 -9.45 10.09
CA LEU A 237 8.97 -8.12 10.63
C LEU A 237 10.28 -7.56 10.06
N LYS A 238 10.54 -7.81 8.77
CA LYS A 238 11.68 -7.28 8.03
C LYS A 238 11.27 -6.12 7.15
N THR A 239 12.25 -5.33 6.76
CA THR A 239 12.06 -4.18 5.87
C THR A 239 13.05 -4.27 4.73
N SER A 240 12.55 -4.14 3.50
CA SER A 240 13.35 -3.85 2.31
C SER A 240 13.20 -2.39 1.95
N SER A 241 14.28 -1.71 1.58
CA SER A 241 14.22 -0.28 1.31
C SER A 241 15.06 0.14 0.12
N ILE A 242 14.63 1.23 -0.53
CA ILE A 242 15.42 1.92 -1.54
C ILE A 242 15.43 3.43 -1.28
N LYS A 243 16.58 4.06 -1.46
CA LYS A 243 16.70 5.52 -1.44
C LYS A 243 16.10 6.10 -2.71
N VAL A 244 15.20 7.06 -2.54
CA VAL A 244 14.55 7.72 -3.67
C VAL A 244 15.51 8.73 -4.30
N ASN A 245 15.72 8.58 -5.61
CA ASN A 245 16.52 9.49 -6.41
C ASN A 245 15.72 10.00 -7.62
N LYS A 246 16.32 10.93 -8.36
CA LYS A 246 15.66 11.55 -9.52
C LYS A 246 15.33 10.52 -10.60
N ALA A 247 16.22 9.59 -10.91
CA ALA A 247 16.02 8.61 -11.98
C ALA A 247 14.84 7.67 -11.66
N LEU A 248 14.73 7.21 -10.41
CA LEU A 248 13.61 6.38 -9.97
C LEU A 248 12.26 7.13 -10.03
N LYS A 249 12.25 8.42 -9.65
CA LYS A 249 11.05 9.25 -9.78
C LYS A 249 10.66 9.51 -11.23
N ASP A 250 11.64 9.80 -12.09
CA ASP A 250 11.40 9.97 -13.53
C ASP A 250 10.77 8.70 -14.12
N LYS A 251 11.30 7.51 -13.78
CA LYS A 251 10.71 6.22 -14.17
C LYS A 251 9.27 6.07 -13.67
N ALA A 252 9.00 6.40 -12.41
CA ALA A 252 7.65 6.32 -11.85
C ALA A 252 6.68 7.26 -12.59
N VAL A 253 7.08 8.49 -12.88
CA VAL A 253 6.25 9.44 -13.66
C VAL A 253 5.98 8.90 -15.06
N GLU A 254 6.97 8.31 -15.73
CA GLU A 254 6.80 7.71 -17.07
C GLU A 254 5.77 6.55 -17.01
N GLN A 255 5.82 5.70 -15.98
CA GLN A 255 4.84 4.61 -15.80
C GLN A 255 3.43 5.15 -15.46
N ILE A 256 3.32 6.19 -14.64
CA ILE A 256 2.04 6.87 -14.37
C ILE A 256 1.42 7.38 -15.68
N LEU A 257 2.20 8.04 -16.52
CA LEU A 257 1.72 8.58 -17.79
C LEU A 257 1.38 7.45 -18.78
N LYS A 258 2.17 6.38 -18.81
CA LYS A 258 1.85 5.17 -19.58
C LYS A 258 0.52 4.58 -19.14
N ALA A 259 0.30 4.39 -17.84
CA ALA A 259 -0.94 3.83 -17.30
C ALA A 259 -2.16 4.71 -17.64
N ARG A 260 -2.02 6.04 -17.55
CA ARG A 260 -3.06 6.99 -17.96
C ARG A 260 -3.41 6.88 -19.44
N SER A 261 -2.41 6.88 -20.31
CA SER A 261 -2.62 6.71 -21.75
C SER A 261 -3.26 5.34 -22.03
N PHE A 262 -2.73 4.30 -21.40
CA PHE A 262 -3.17 2.93 -21.62
C PHE A 262 -4.60 2.68 -21.10
N SER A 263 -5.05 3.38 -20.05
CA SER A 263 -6.41 3.24 -19.53
C SER A 263 -7.49 3.64 -20.54
N THR A 264 -7.18 4.52 -21.51
CA THR A 264 -8.11 4.97 -22.56
C THR A 264 -8.16 4.09 -23.80
N HIS A 265 -7.23 3.15 -23.96
CA HIS A 265 -7.29 2.21 -25.09
C HIS A 265 -8.44 1.23 -24.92
N GLU A 266 -9.10 0.86 -26.02
CA GLU A 266 -10.21 -0.09 -25.96
C GLU A 266 -9.73 -1.55 -26.05
N ASP A 267 -8.62 -1.80 -26.71
CA ASP A 267 -8.12 -3.15 -26.94
C ASP A 267 -7.60 -3.82 -25.66
N ILE A 268 -7.90 -5.10 -25.51
CA ILE A 268 -7.32 -5.95 -24.47
C ILE A 268 -6.03 -6.56 -25.02
N PRO A 269 -4.87 -6.33 -24.36
CA PRO A 269 -3.60 -6.90 -24.79
C PRO A 269 -3.60 -8.43 -24.83
N PRO A 270 -2.72 -9.04 -25.63
CA PRO A 270 -2.58 -10.49 -25.64
C PRO A 270 -2.16 -11.04 -24.28
N LYS A 271 -2.40 -12.31 -24.04
CA LYS A 271 -1.89 -13.06 -22.89
C LYS A 271 -0.36 -13.04 -22.88
N LEU A 272 0.23 -13.08 -21.68
CA LEU A 272 1.66 -13.21 -21.54
C LEU A 272 2.14 -14.53 -22.15
N SER A 273 3.30 -14.49 -22.80
CA SER A 273 3.92 -15.64 -23.46
C SER A 273 5.43 -15.67 -23.19
N GLY A 274 6.09 -16.75 -23.57
CA GLY A 274 7.52 -16.91 -23.36
C GLY A 274 7.91 -16.90 -21.86
N ASP A 275 8.99 -16.23 -21.55
CA ASP A 275 9.56 -16.19 -20.18
C ASP A 275 8.62 -15.52 -19.17
N GLU A 276 7.68 -14.69 -19.61
CA GLU A 276 6.74 -14.01 -18.72
C GLU A 276 5.46 -14.82 -18.41
N ALA A 277 5.22 -15.93 -19.13
CA ALA A 277 4.02 -16.75 -18.95
C ALA A 277 3.88 -17.32 -17.52
N HIS A 278 5.01 -17.52 -16.80
CA HIS A 278 4.98 -17.98 -15.42
C HIS A 278 4.20 -17.06 -14.47
N LYS A 279 4.10 -15.76 -14.78
CA LYS A 279 3.30 -14.82 -14.01
C LYS A 279 1.82 -15.21 -13.96
N CYS A 280 1.31 -15.89 -14.99
CA CYS A 280 -0.06 -16.37 -15.06
C CYS A 280 -0.36 -17.45 -14.01
N ASP A 281 0.65 -18.20 -13.54
CA ASP A 281 0.45 -19.25 -12.53
C ASP A 281 0.13 -18.70 -11.14
N TYR A 282 0.54 -17.45 -10.89
CA TYR A 282 0.29 -16.72 -9.64
C TYR A 282 -0.80 -15.65 -9.79
N CYS A 283 -1.42 -15.54 -10.97
CA CYS A 283 -2.41 -14.51 -11.25
C CYS A 283 -3.78 -14.92 -10.74
N TYR A 284 -4.33 -14.18 -9.78
CA TYR A 284 -5.64 -14.50 -9.20
C TYR A 284 -6.83 -14.30 -10.14
N ILE A 285 -6.66 -13.56 -11.25
CA ILE A 285 -7.69 -13.45 -12.30
C ILE A 285 -7.43 -14.40 -13.47
N ARG A 286 -6.57 -15.42 -13.31
CA ARG A 286 -6.17 -16.32 -14.40
C ARG A 286 -7.36 -16.90 -15.16
N GLU A 287 -8.29 -17.50 -14.45
CA GLU A 287 -9.47 -18.15 -15.05
C GLU A 287 -10.28 -17.16 -15.89
N ARG A 288 -10.58 -16.01 -15.31
CA ARG A 288 -11.27 -14.92 -15.98
C ARG A 288 -10.48 -14.40 -17.18
N CYS A 289 -9.18 -14.20 -17.03
CA CYS A 289 -8.30 -13.74 -18.11
C CYS A 289 -8.31 -14.70 -19.30
N PHE A 290 -8.42 -16.00 -19.06
CA PHE A 290 -8.46 -17.02 -20.10
C PHE A 290 -9.86 -17.19 -20.70
N ALA A 291 -10.91 -16.90 -19.96
CA ALA A 291 -12.29 -16.88 -20.42
C ALA A 291 -12.66 -15.61 -21.22
N THR A 292 -11.89 -14.53 -21.11
CA THR A 292 -12.23 -13.19 -21.66
C THR A 292 -12.13 -13.11 -23.21
N GLU A 293 -11.87 -14.18 -23.92
CA GLU A 293 -11.99 -14.19 -25.39
C GLU A 293 -13.48 -14.23 -25.84
N ASP A 294 -14.38 -14.68 -24.95
CA ASP A 294 -15.80 -14.86 -25.20
C ASP A 294 -16.71 -13.98 -24.32
N TYR A 295 -16.14 -13.05 -23.54
CA TYR A 295 -16.90 -12.29 -22.55
C TYR A 295 -17.37 -10.94 -23.11
N GLU A 296 -18.65 -10.85 -23.46
CA GLU A 296 -19.36 -9.56 -23.55
C GLU A 296 -19.82 -9.15 -22.14
N PRO A 297 -19.46 -7.92 -21.68
CA PRO A 297 -19.88 -7.47 -20.35
C PRO A 297 -21.39 -7.29 -20.28
N GLU A 298 -22.03 -7.82 -19.23
CA GLU A 298 -23.38 -7.41 -18.89
C GLU A 298 -23.40 -5.94 -18.47
N PRO A 299 -24.37 -5.14 -18.92
CA PRO A 299 -24.31 -3.67 -18.80
C PRO A 299 -24.55 -3.07 -17.42
N ASP A 300 -24.84 -3.83 -16.37
CA ASP A 300 -25.48 -3.32 -15.17
C ASP A 300 -24.73 -3.47 -13.82
N ASP A 301 -23.45 -3.67 -13.80
CA ASP A 301 -22.71 -3.56 -12.53
C ASP A 301 -22.13 -2.14 -12.32
N GLU A 302 -23.00 -1.19 -11.97
CA GLU A 302 -22.56 0.03 -11.28
C GLU A 302 -21.98 -0.34 -9.91
N VAL A 303 -20.69 -0.59 -9.89
CA VAL A 303 -19.96 -0.77 -8.63
C VAL A 303 -19.83 0.58 -7.95
N THR A 304 -20.73 0.88 -7.04
CA THR A 304 -20.60 2.00 -6.10
C THR A 304 -19.42 1.73 -5.17
N PHE A 305 -18.32 2.43 -5.40
CA PHE A 305 -17.21 2.45 -4.47
C PHE A 305 -17.63 3.12 -3.18
N THR A 306 -17.95 2.32 -2.19
CA THR A 306 -18.08 2.82 -0.82
C THR A 306 -16.67 3.07 -0.29
N ILE A 307 -16.21 4.32 -0.33
CA ILE A 307 -15.03 4.74 0.40
C ILE A 307 -15.36 4.59 1.88
N ARG A 308 -14.92 3.50 2.50
CA ARG A 308 -15.02 3.33 3.95
C ARG A 308 -13.98 4.26 4.60
N GLY A 309 -14.36 5.53 4.76
CA GLY A 309 -13.67 6.42 5.65
C GLY A 309 -14.20 6.19 7.06
N ARG A 310 -13.43 5.62 7.95
CA ARG A 310 -13.61 5.86 9.37
C ARG A 310 -13.12 7.29 9.64
N PHE A 311 -14.00 8.26 9.46
CA PHE A 311 -13.82 9.59 10.01
C PHE A 311 -14.59 9.61 11.34
N GLU A 312 -13.86 9.46 12.44
CA GLU A 312 -14.12 10.08 13.73
C GLU A 312 -12.82 10.06 14.56
#